data_12b7016ff7cd06bdd1475fc0b89bb5d9
#
_entry.id   12b7016ff7cd06bdd1475fc0b89bb5d9
#
_cell.length_a   1.000
_cell.length_b   1.000
_cell.length_c   1.000
_cell.angle_alpha   90.00
_cell.angle_beta   90.00
_cell.angle_gamma   90.00
#
_symmetry.space_group_name_H-M   'P 1'
#
loop_
_entity.id
_entity.type
_entity.pdbx_description
1 polymer ?
#
loop_
_entity_poly.entity_id
_entity_poly.type
_entity_poly.pdbx_seq_one_letter_code
_entity_poly.pdbx_strand_id
1 'polypeptide(L)'
;METFIVGIAGGSGAGKTTFLRALMNHYTEGQVALVSQDNYYKPKALQMTDENGIINFDLPSSIDHDHFVKDMEDLAQGKSITKLEYNFNNPAWEPQPIVVAPAPVIVMEGLFVFHFPEIMSRLNYRVYLDADVDLRLTRRIDRDGKQRGYPEHEVRYQWDNHVR
;
A
#
# COMPACT_ATOMS: atom_id res chain seq x y z
N MET A 1 19.25 19.05 -2.31
CA MET A 1 18.09 19.20 -3.21
C MET A 1 16.87 18.79 -2.40
N GLU A 2 15.84 19.60 -2.39
CA GLU A 2 14.62 19.29 -1.66
C GLU A 2 13.86 18.18 -2.41
N THR A 3 13.50 17.12 -1.70
CA THR A 3 12.79 15.99 -2.30
C THR A 3 11.31 16.32 -2.42
N PHE A 4 10.72 16.06 -3.59
CA PHE A 4 9.30 16.25 -3.82
C PHE A 4 8.53 14.96 -3.50
N ILE A 5 7.58 15.02 -2.56
CA ILE A 5 6.86 13.85 -2.07
C ILE A 5 5.40 13.90 -2.52
N VAL A 6 4.99 12.85 -3.23
CA VAL A 6 3.62 12.67 -3.73
C VAL A 6 2.95 11.54 -2.96
N GLY A 7 1.77 11.80 -2.42
CA GLY A 7 0.92 10.78 -1.82
C GLY A 7 -0.20 10.36 -2.77
N ILE A 8 -0.36 9.05 -2.96
CA ILE A 8 -1.46 8.47 -3.74
C ILE A 8 -2.26 7.55 -2.85
N ALA A 9 -3.50 7.91 -2.61
CA ALA A 9 -4.42 7.11 -1.82
C ALA A 9 -5.67 6.75 -2.62
N GLY A 10 -6.40 5.78 -2.13
CA GLY A 10 -7.66 5.32 -2.71
C GLY A 10 -8.05 3.99 -2.11
N GLY A 11 -9.34 3.68 -2.11
CA GLY A 11 -9.86 2.44 -1.59
C GLY A 11 -9.32 1.20 -2.31
N SER A 12 -9.46 0.05 -1.67
CA SER A 12 -9.13 -1.23 -2.31
C SER A 12 -9.89 -1.38 -3.63
N GLY A 13 -9.20 -1.76 -4.69
CA GLY A 13 -9.79 -1.90 -6.03
C GLY A 13 -10.02 -0.58 -6.79
N ALA A 14 -9.59 0.57 -6.27
CA ALA A 14 -9.75 1.87 -6.94
C ALA A 14 -8.86 2.05 -8.19
N GLY A 15 -7.85 1.19 -8.39
CA GLY A 15 -6.97 1.25 -9.56
C GLY A 15 -5.61 1.91 -9.30
N LYS A 16 -5.19 2.02 -8.05
CA LYS A 16 -3.89 2.61 -7.67
C LYS A 16 -2.71 1.97 -8.40
N THR A 17 -2.65 0.63 -8.42
CA THR A 17 -1.56 -0.09 -9.10
C THR A 17 -1.52 0.20 -10.60
N THR A 18 -2.68 0.25 -11.26
CA THR A 18 -2.77 0.58 -12.70
C THR A 18 -2.33 2.02 -12.96
N PHE A 19 -2.78 2.96 -12.13
CA PHE A 19 -2.38 4.36 -12.21
C PHE A 19 -0.86 4.52 -12.03
N LEU A 20 -0.30 3.88 -11.01
CA LEU A 20 1.14 3.92 -10.74
C LEU A 20 1.97 3.36 -11.88
N ARG A 21 1.55 2.24 -12.47
CA ARG A 21 2.22 1.65 -13.62
C ARG A 21 2.25 2.62 -14.80
N ALA A 22 1.12 3.26 -15.09
CA ALA A 22 1.04 4.27 -16.13
C ALA A 22 1.92 5.49 -15.82
N LEU A 23 1.90 5.97 -14.57
CA LEU A 23 2.73 7.08 -14.13
C LEU A 23 4.22 6.76 -14.27
N MET A 24 4.65 5.60 -13.77
CA MET A 24 6.07 5.20 -13.79
C MET A 24 6.62 5.02 -15.21
N ASN A 25 5.78 4.69 -16.19
CA ASN A 25 6.20 4.60 -17.59
C ASN A 25 6.67 5.94 -18.20
N HIS A 26 6.35 7.06 -17.56
CA HIS A 26 6.79 8.39 -17.98
C HIS A 26 8.17 8.79 -17.41
N TYR A 27 8.73 8.00 -16.52
CA TYR A 27 9.99 8.31 -15.85
C TYR A 27 11.04 7.25 -16.13
N THR A 28 12.30 7.66 -16.10
CA THR A 28 13.44 6.75 -16.17
C THR A 28 13.88 6.32 -14.78
N GLU A 29 14.69 5.26 -14.74
CA GLU A 29 15.27 4.78 -13.49
C GLU A 29 16.00 5.92 -12.74
N GLY A 30 15.84 5.97 -11.43
CA GLY A 30 16.46 6.99 -10.57
C GLY A 30 15.72 8.32 -10.48
N GLN A 31 14.68 8.55 -11.26
CA GLN A 31 13.88 9.80 -11.18
C GLN A 31 12.80 9.74 -10.09
N VAL A 32 12.27 8.57 -9.82
CA VAL A 32 11.19 8.36 -8.85
C VAL A 32 11.51 7.17 -7.95
N ALA A 33 11.38 7.37 -6.64
CA ALA A 33 11.36 6.32 -5.64
C ALA A 33 9.92 6.00 -5.29
N LEU A 34 9.49 4.76 -5.52
CA LEU A 34 8.14 4.30 -5.21
C LEU A 34 8.13 3.50 -3.91
N VAL A 35 7.28 3.90 -2.97
CA VAL A 35 7.08 3.21 -1.70
C VAL A 35 5.61 2.80 -1.57
N SER A 36 5.37 1.50 -1.61
CA SER A 36 4.04 0.94 -1.42
C SER A 36 3.77 0.64 0.05
N GLN A 37 2.69 1.18 0.59
CA GLN A 37 2.24 0.92 1.96
C GLN A 37 1.86 -0.54 2.18
N ASP A 38 1.53 -1.29 1.12
CA ASP A 38 1.21 -2.73 1.19
C ASP A 38 2.36 -3.57 1.76
N ASN A 39 3.59 -3.09 1.71
CA ASN A 39 4.74 -3.77 2.29
C ASN A 39 4.97 -3.43 3.76
N TYR A 40 4.11 -2.61 4.36
CA TYR A 40 4.24 -2.15 5.76
C TYR A 40 3.13 -2.68 6.67
N TYR A 41 2.41 -3.71 6.26
CA TYR A 41 1.50 -4.39 7.16
C TYR A 41 2.26 -5.06 8.30
N LYS A 42 1.72 -4.97 9.50
CA LYS A 42 2.26 -5.67 10.66
C LYS A 42 2.20 -7.19 10.46
N PRO A 43 3.08 -7.96 11.10
CA PRO A 43 2.99 -9.42 11.10
C PRO A 43 1.59 -9.90 11.49
N LYS A 44 1.12 -11.00 10.92
CA LYS A 44 -0.24 -11.53 11.15
C LYS A 44 -0.56 -11.72 12.62
N ALA A 45 0.40 -12.13 13.43
CA ALA A 45 0.24 -12.32 14.87
C ALA A 45 -0.07 -11.02 15.63
N LEU A 46 0.22 -9.86 15.05
CA LEU A 46 -0.02 -8.53 15.62
C LEU A 46 -1.23 -7.82 14.99
N GLN A 47 -1.91 -8.46 14.05
CA GLN A 47 -3.08 -7.90 13.41
C GLN A 47 -4.32 -8.04 14.29
N MET A 48 -5.21 -7.06 14.17
CA MET A 48 -6.53 -7.13 14.81
C MET A 48 -7.45 -8.08 14.05
N THR A 49 -8.19 -8.87 14.78
CA THR A 49 -9.23 -9.72 14.24
C THR A 49 -10.61 -9.16 14.59
N ASP A 50 -11.60 -9.49 13.76
CA ASP A 50 -12.99 -9.21 14.05
C ASP A 50 -13.57 -10.23 15.06
N GLU A 51 -14.86 -10.11 15.35
CA GLU A 51 -15.58 -11.01 16.29
C GLU A 51 -15.59 -12.48 15.87
N ASN A 52 -15.37 -12.75 14.57
CA ASN A 52 -15.28 -14.10 14.01
C ASN A 52 -13.83 -14.60 13.87
N GLY A 53 -12.85 -13.85 14.39
CA GLY A 53 -11.45 -14.22 14.35
C GLY A 53 -10.78 -13.98 13.00
N ILE A 54 -11.41 -13.24 12.09
CA ILE A 54 -10.87 -12.90 10.76
C ILE A 54 -10.02 -11.63 10.87
N ILE A 55 -8.78 -11.70 10.36
CA ILE A 55 -7.89 -10.53 10.35
C ILE A 55 -8.49 -9.40 9.51
N ASN A 56 -8.54 -8.20 10.09
CA ASN A 56 -8.97 -7.01 9.40
C ASN A 56 -7.77 -6.19 8.91
N PHE A 57 -7.41 -6.35 7.63
CA PHE A 57 -6.36 -5.57 6.99
C PHE A 57 -6.82 -4.17 6.53
N ASP A 58 -8.10 -3.87 6.61
CA ASP A 58 -8.69 -2.61 6.16
C ASP A 58 -8.79 -1.56 7.30
N LEU A 59 -7.88 -1.65 8.27
CA LEU A 59 -7.72 -0.72 9.38
C LEU A 59 -6.37 0.01 9.28
N PRO A 60 -6.31 1.33 9.58
CA PRO A 60 -5.03 2.04 9.66
C PRO A 60 -4.04 1.42 10.64
N SER A 61 -4.53 0.85 11.74
CA SER A 61 -3.73 0.15 12.75
C SER A 61 -3.07 -1.14 12.25
N SER A 62 -3.46 -1.64 11.07
CA SER A 62 -2.83 -2.79 10.43
C SER A 62 -1.45 -2.46 9.86
N ILE A 63 -1.14 -1.16 9.67
CA ILE A 63 0.12 -0.69 9.12
C ILE A 63 1.14 -0.43 10.23
N ASP A 64 2.38 -0.86 10.00
CA ASP A 64 3.54 -0.45 10.78
C ASP A 64 3.91 1.00 10.42
N HIS A 65 3.20 1.92 11.05
CA HIS A 65 3.27 3.34 10.76
C HIS A 65 4.68 3.92 11.00
N ASP A 66 5.29 3.58 12.11
CA ASP A 66 6.60 4.14 12.49
C ASP A 66 7.67 3.74 11.46
N HIS A 67 7.62 2.52 10.98
CA HIS A 67 8.52 2.04 9.95
C HIS A 67 8.26 2.72 8.59
N PHE A 68 6.99 2.92 8.24
CA PHE A 68 6.61 3.61 7.01
C PHE A 68 7.09 5.07 7.00
N VAL A 69 6.92 5.80 8.12
CA VAL A 69 7.43 7.17 8.29
C VAL A 69 8.96 7.20 8.23
N LYS A 70 9.62 6.27 8.94
CA LYS A 70 11.08 6.19 8.97
C LYS A 70 11.67 5.99 7.57
N ASP A 71 11.12 5.08 6.80
CA ASP A 71 11.61 4.80 5.44
C ASP A 71 11.39 5.99 4.50
N MET A 72 10.27 6.70 4.63
CA MET A 72 10.08 7.98 3.92
C MET A 72 11.16 9.00 4.27
N GLU A 73 11.46 9.15 5.57
CA GLU A 73 12.49 10.09 6.03
C GLU A 73 13.89 9.70 5.57
N ASP A 74 14.23 8.42 5.61
CA ASP A 74 15.52 7.93 5.12
C ASP A 74 15.70 8.20 3.62
N LEU A 75 14.67 7.95 2.80
CA LEU A 75 14.69 8.31 1.38
C LEU A 75 14.83 9.81 1.15
N ALA A 76 14.10 10.63 1.91
CA ALA A 76 14.19 12.10 1.82
C ALA A 76 15.56 12.64 2.24
N GLN A 77 16.31 11.89 3.07
CA GLN A 77 17.68 12.18 3.46
C GLN A 77 18.73 11.61 2.49
N GLY A 78 18.31 11.00 1.39
CA GLY A 78 19.21 10.41 0.40
C GLY A 78 19.74 9.01 0.76
N LYS A 79 19.08 8.32 1.66
CA LYS A 79 19.44 6.93 2.04
C LYS A 79 18.55 5.94 1.29
N SER A 80 19.15 4.85 0.83
CA SER A 80 18.38 3.71 0.31
C SER A 80 17.69 2.95 1.44
N ILE A 81 16.52 2.41 1.15
CA ILE A 81 15.78 1.54 2.05
C ILE A 81 15.66 0.13 1.46
N THR A 82 15.52 -0.85 2.34
CA THR A 82 15.24 -2.24 1.96
C THR A 82 14.02 -2.72 2.72
N LYS A 83 13.04 -3.23 2.00
CA LYS A 83 11.79 -3.74 2.55
C LYS A 83 11.49 -5.12 1.98
N LEU A 84 11.05 -6.03 2.85
CA LEU A 84 10.52 -7.32 2.40
C LEU A 84 9.09 -7.14 1.92
N GLU A 85 8.75 -7.74 0.79
CA GLU A 85 7.37 -7.81 0.32
C GLU A 85 6.47 -8.48 1.37
N TYR A 86 5.23 -8.02 1.48
CA TYR A 86 4.27 -8.59 2.42
C TYR A 86 3.45 -9.71 1.76
N ASN A 87 3.42 -10.88 2.39
CA ASN A 87 2.57 -11.99 1.97
C ASN A 87 1.29 -12.04 2.80
N PHE A 88 0.16 -11.70 2.19
CA PHE A 88 -1.14 -11.70 2.87
C PHE A 88 -1.61 -13.11 3.21
N ASN A 89 -1.67 -14.02 2.25
CA ASN A 89 -2.17 -15.39 2.45
C ASN A 89 -1.84 -16.34 1.27
N ASN A 90 -0.80 -16.09 0.53
CA ASN A 90 -0.44 -16.96 -0.61
C ASN A 90 0.73 -17.88 -0.24
N PRO A 91 0.48 -19.17 0.09
CA PRO A 91 1.53 -20.09 0.52
C PRO A 91 2.50 -20.47 -0.62
N ALA A 92 2.12 -20.23 -1.87
CA ALA A 92 2.96 -20.49 -3.04
C ALA A 92 3.90 -19.34 -3.38
N TRP A 93 3.77 -18.19 -2.69
CA TRP A 93 4.56 -17.00 -2.96
C TRP A 93 5.56 -16.71 -1.85
N GLU A 94 6.81 -16.60 -2.23
CA GLU A 94 7.90 -16.28 -1.33
C GLU A 94 8.23 -14.78 -1.44
N PRO A 95 8.09 -14.01 -0.32
CA PRO A 95 8.40 -12.59 -0.30
C PRO A 95 9.84 -12.31 -0.72
N GLN A 96 10.04 -11.34 -1.60
CA GLN A 96 11.36 -10.92 -2.06
C GLN A 96 11.74 -9.58 -1.43
N PRO A 97 13.01 -9.32 -1.17
CA PRO A 97 13.47 -8.01 -0.74
C PRO A 97 13.35 -6.99 -1.88
N ILE A 98 12.83 -5.81 -1.54
CA ILE A 98 12.76 -4.66 -2.44
C ILE A 98 13.75 -3.62 -1.93
N VAL A 99 14.66 -3.18 -2.79
CA VAL A 99 15.56 -2.06 -2.52
C VAL A 99 15.03 -0.83 -3.25
N VAL A 100 14.82 0.24 -2.53
CA VAL A 100 14.41 1.54 -3.09
C VAL A 100 15.56 2.53 -2.88
N ALA A 101 16.11 3.01 -3.97
CA ALA A 101 17.14 4.06 -3.95
C ALA A 101 16.47 5.44 -3.82
N PRO A 102 17.14 6.41 -3.16
CA PRO A 102 16.64 7.77 -3.10
C PRO A 102 16.54 8.39 -4.50
N ALA A 103 15.54 9.24 -4.69
CA ALA A 103 15.30 9.93 -5.95
C ALA A 103 14.74 11.33 -5.68
N PRO A 104 14.79 12.25 -6.68
CA PRO A 104 14.23 13.59 -6.53
C PRO A 104 12.73 13.61 -6.20
N VAL A 105 12.00 12.61 -6.67
CA VAL A 105 10.57 12.43 -6.40
C VAL A 105 10.36 11.13 -5.63
N ILE A 106 9.64 11.19 -4.53
CA ILE A 106 9.17 10.03 -3.78
C ILE A 106 7.67 9.93 -3.96
N VAL A 107 7.20 8.76 -4.38
CA VAL A 107 5.76 8.44 -4.45
C VAL A 107 5.43 7.46 -3.33
N MET A 108 4.56 7.89 -2.42
CA MET A 108 4.01 7.08 -1.34
C MET A 108 2.59 6.66 -1.74
N GLU A 109 2.31 5.36 -1.82
CA GLU A 109 0.97 4.92 -2.22
C GLU A 109 0.38 3.92 -1.23
N GLY A 110 -0.94 3.92 -1.08
CA GLY A 110 -1.64 2.96 -0.26
C GLY A 110 -3.02 3.44 0.22
N LEU A 111 -3.71 2.54 0.92
CA LEU A 111 -5.04 2.81 1.49
C LEU A 111 -5.04 3.96 2.48
N PHE A 112 -4.01 4.03 3.33
CA PHE A 112 -3.98 4.88 4.51
C PHE A 112 -2.91 5.98 4.47
N VAL A 113 -2.37 6.28 3.30
CA VAL A 113 -1.33 7.31 3.15
C VAL A 113 -1.79 8.66 3.70
N PHE A 114 -3.05 9.01 3.53
CA PHE A 114 -3.61 10.28 4.03
C PHE A 114 -4.14 10.21 5.47
N HIS A 115 -4.10 9.06 6.08
CA HIS A 115 -4.58 8.89 7.45
C HIS A 115 -3.58 9.41 8.50
N PHE A 116 -2.30 9.33 8.22
CA PHE A 116 -1.24 9.63 9.18
C PHE A 116 -0.75 11.08 9.05
N PRO A 117 -0.92 11.92 10.11
CA PRO A 117 -0.53 13.34 10.06
C PRO A 117 0.94 13.56 9.70
N GLU A 118 1.83 12.69 10.16
CA GLU A 118 3.28 12.79 9.90
C GLU A 118 3.58 12.61 8.40
N ILE A 119 2.87 11.73 7.71
CA ILE A 119 2.97 11.57 6.26
C ILE A 119 2.33 12.78 5.58
N MET A 120 1.10 13.12 5.96
CA MET A 120 0.33 14.20 5.36
C MET A 120 1.08 15.55 5.37
N SER A 121 1.78 15.85 6.46
CA SER A 121 2.54 17.09 6.60
C SER A 121 3.75 17.19 5.64
N ARG A 122 4.22 16.05 5.13
CA ARG A 122 5.38 15.96 4.23
C ARG A 122 4.99 15.93 2.75
N LEU A 123 3.72 15.70 2.44
CA LEU A 123 3.27 15.59 1.05
C LEU A 123 3.23 16.95 0.36
N ASN A 124 3.97 17.10 -0.74
CA ASN A 124 3.90 18.25 -1.63
C ASN A 124 2.68 18.17 -2.56
N TYR A 125 2.28 16.95 -2.94
CA TYR A 125 1.13 16.72 -3.81
C TYR A 125 0.34 15.49 -3.35
N ARG A 126 -0.99 15.53 -3.57
CA ARG A 126 -1.90 14.46 -3.14
C ARG A 126 -2.82 14.08 -4.27
N VAL A 127 -2.93 12.78 -4.52
CA VAL A 127 -3.83 12.20 -5.51
C VAL A 127 -4.73 11.20 -4.79
N TYR A 128 -6.03 11.38 -4.89
CA TYR A 128 -7.00 10.40 -4.41
C TYR A 128 -7.70 9.74 -5.59
N LEU A 129 -7.63 8.42 -5.66
CA LEU A 129 -8.29 7.63 -6.69
C LEU A 129 -9.57 7.02 -6.13
N ASP A 130 -10.65 7.23 -6.85
CA ASP A 130 -11.95 6.65 -6.55
C ASP A 130 -12.50 5.89 -7.74
N ALA A 131 -13.38 4.94 -7.48
CA ALA A 131 -14.08 4.16 -8.47
C ALA A 131 -15.41 3.66 -7.89
N ASP A 132 -16.32 3.28 -8.78
CA ASP A 132 -17.58 2.67 -8.39
C ASP A 132 -17.38 1.47 -7.44
N VAL A 133 -18.25 1.35 -6.44
CA VAL A 133 -18.15 0.35 -5.38
C VAL A 133 -18.16 -1.07 -5.93
N ASP A 134 -19.04 -1.36 -6.87
CA ASP A 134 -19.18 -2.71 -7.45
C ASP A 134 -17.96 -3.05 -8.31
N LEU A 135 -17.42 -2.07 -9.02
CA LEU A 135 -16.19 -2.23 -9.79
C LEU A 135 -14.99 -2.50 -8.87
N ARG A 136 -14.91 -1.78 -7.77
CA ARG A 136 -13.85 -1.98 -6.76
C ARG A 136 -13.91 -3.37 -6.14
N LEU A 137 -15.10 -3.84 -5.78
CA LEU A 137 -15.31 -5.20 -5.26
C LEU A 137 -14.90 -6.27 -6.27
N THR A 138 -15.34 -6.14 -7.51
CA THR A 138 -14.98 -7.06 -8.59
C THR A 138 -13.46 -7.16 -8.77
N ARG A 139 -12.78 -6.03 -8.79
CA ARG A 139 -11.32 -5.96 -8.89
C ARG A 139 -10.61 -6.58 -7.67
N ARG A 140 -11.16 -6.37 -6.48
CA ARG A 140 -10.61 -6.95 -5.24
C ARG A 140 -10.75 -8.46 -5.24
N ILE A 141 -11.90 -9.00 -5.63
CA ILE A 141 -12.12 -10.45 -5.75
C ILE A 141 -11.10 -11.09 -6.70
N ASP A 142 -10.94 -10.52 -7.89
CA ASP A 142 -10.00 -11.04 -8.89
C ASP A 142 -8.54 -10.99 -8.39
N ARG A 143 -8.11 -9.87 -7.86
CA ARG A 143 -6.76 -9.69 -7.32
C ARG A 143 -6.47 -10.62 -6.15
N ASP A 144 -7.34 -10.64 -5.16
CA ASP A 144 -7.12 -11.37 -3.92
C ASP A 144 -7.20 -12.89 -4.14
N GLY A 145 -8.04 -13.32 -5.08
CA GLY A 145 -8.09 -14.72 -5.52
C GLY A 145 -6.81 -15.16 -6.23
N LYS A 146 -6.31 -14.35 -7.14
CA LYS A 146 -5.13 -14.69 -7.96
C LYS A 146 -3.80 -14.49 -7.26
N GLN A 147 -3.68 -13.42 -6.45
CA GLN A 147 -2.39 -12.98 -5.92
C GLN A 147 -2.23 -13.21 -4.42
N ARG A 148 -3.32 -13.21 -3.65
CA ARG A 148 -3.28 -13.25 -2.19
C ARG A 148 -3.78 -14.56 -1.58
N GLY A 149 -4.32 -15.47 -2.38
CA GLY A 149 -4.79 -16.78 -1.93
C GLY A 149 -6.10 -16.74 -1.13
N TYR A 150 -6.96 -15.73 -1.36
CA TYR A 150 -8.28 -15.65 -0.74
C TYR A 150 -9.37 -16.11 -1.71
N PRO A 151 -10.19 -17.09 -1.34
CA PRO A 151 -11.37 -17.47 -2.13
C PRO A 151 -12.42 -16.35 -2.10
N GLU A 152 -13.27 -16.30 -3.13
CA GLU A 152 -14.24 -15.21 -3.30
C GLU A 152 -15.13 -14.96 -2.09
N HIS A 153 -15.62 -16.03 -1.44
CA HIS A 153 -16.50 -15.88 -0.28
C HIS A 153 -15.82 -15.18 0.92
N GLU A 154 -14.52 -15.38 1.11
CA GLU A 154 -13.75 -14.68 2.13
C GLU A 154 -13.54 -13.21 1.78
N VAL A 155 -13.26 -12.91 0.50
CA VAL A 155 -13.12 -11.53 0.03
C VAL A 155 -14.43 -10.77 0.18
N ARG A 156 -15.56 -11.39 -0.13
CA ARG A 156 -16.89 -10.78 0.07
C ARG A 156 -17.18 -10.54 1.55
N TYR A 157 -16.84 -11.49 2.41
CA TYR A 157 -16.96 -11.30 3.86
C TYR A 157 -16.15 -10.09 4.34
N GLN A 158 -14.88 -10.01 3.97
CA GLN A 158 -14.02 -8.88 4.33
C GLN A 158 -14.57 -7.55 3.79
N TRP A 159 -15.09 -7.56 2.57
CA TRP A 159 -15.69 -6.38 1.97
C TRP A 159 -16.89 -5.87 2.78
N ASP A 160 -17.80 -6.76 3.12
CA ASP A 160 -19.05 -6.38 3.80
C ASP A 160 -18.85 -6.02 5.27
N ASN A 161 -17.82 -6.57 5.93
CA ASN A 161 -17.59 -6.39 7.36
C ASN A 161 -16.42 -5.44 7.69
N HIS A 162 -15.46 -5.27 6.79
CA HIS A 162 -14.25 -4.47 7.06
C HIS A 162 -14.16 -3.21 6.21
N VAL A 163 -14.71 -3.17 5.00
CA VAL A 163 -14.55 -2.04 4.07
C VAL A 163 -15.75 -1.10 4.09
N ARG A 164 -16.94 -1.59 4.31
CA ARG A 164 -18.20 -0.83 4.40
C ARG A 164 -18.42 -0.18 5.74
#